data_2356d4ee7b0edafcc7a72862bdc5c5fb
#
_entry.id   2356d4ee7b0edafcc7a72862bdc5c5fb
#
_cell.length_a   1.000
_cell.length_b   1.000
_cell.length_c   1.000
_cell.angle_alpha   90.00
_cell.angle_beta   90.00
_cell.angle_gamma   90.00
#
_symmetry.space_group_name_H-M   'P 1'
#
loop_
_entity.id
_entity.type
_entity.pdbx_description
1 polymer ?
#
loop_
_entity_poly.entity_id
_entity_poly.type
_entity_poly.pdbx_seq_one_letter_code
_entity_poly.pdbx_strand_id
1 'polypeptide(L)'
;MSPTSDTPDGLPSLSAEFEPVHWASPERQTQFEQWIHGLQAAHGVDPSTVRPASADASFRRYLRVESVAASRIIMDAPPDKEDCKPFVHVARLMKQAGLQVPQILDWDEAHGFMLLSDLGTHTMMQVIDPQAAPPLALYQQAVDILVQWQLASRPGELPPYDTALLQRELGLFPQWYLNEHRRVALDTAQQKTLDNAFSTIIQDNLRWPSVYVHRDFMPRNLMMPRDSQQPMGVLDFQDAVYGPITYDIASLMRDAFLSWEEDFCLDVTVRYWQKARKAGLPVGDDFGDFYRSVEWMGLQRHLKVAGIFARLTLRDGKPKYLADTPRFIGYIRATCGRYRELTPLLRLVDQIEGIQAPTGYAFGRM
;
A
#
# COMPACT_ATOMS: atom_id res chain seq x y z
N MET A 1 17.11 41.95 -56.39
CA MET A 1 16.12 41.27 -55.49
C MET A 1 16.87 40.20 -54.73
N SER A 2 17.27 40.52 -53.52
CA SER A 2 18.00 39.61 -52.61
C SER A 2 16.99 38.84 -51.77
N PRO A 3 17.20 37.56 -51.46
CA PRO A 3 16.32 36.84 -50.56
C PRO A 3 16.70 37.09 -49.07
N THR A 4 15.72 37.44 -48.29
CA THR A 4 15.77 37.61 -46.83
C THR A 4 15.93 36.26 -46.19
N SER A 5 16.94 36.15 -45.31
CA SER A 5 17.16 35.01 -44.40
C SER A 5 16.22 35.12 -43.22
N ASP A 6 15.21 34.26 -43.12
CA ASP A 6 14.46 34.03 -41.91
C ASP A 6 15.19 33.00 -41.06
N THR A 7 15.74 33.43 -39.94
CA THR A 7 16.18 32.61 -38.82
C THR A 7 14.95 32.31 -37.96
N PRO A 8 14.65 31.06 -37.60
CA PRO A 8 13.60 30.81 -36.65
C PRO A 8 14.13 31.05 -35.21
N ASP A 9 13.66 32.16 -34.67
CA ASP A 9 13.75 32.47 -33.24
C ASP A 9 12.89 31.51 -32.41
N GLY A 10 13.44 31.17 -31.24
CA GLY A 10 12.60 30.76 -30.09
C GLY A 10 12.59 29.28 -29.77
N LEU A 11 13.70 28.78 -29.20
CA LEU A 11 13.55 27.70 -28.18
C LEU A 11 12.79 28.28 -26.97
N PRO A 12 11.68 27.64 -26.53
CA PRO A 12 11.03 28.10 -25.31
C PRO A 12 11.99 27.91 -24.13
N SER A 13 12.24 29.00 -23.40
CA SER A 13 12.96 28.97 -22.13
C SER A 13 12.18 28.07 -21.17
N LEU A 14 12.73 26.90 -20.83
CA LEU A 14 12.26 25.99 -19.79
C LEU A 14 12.59 26.60 -18.41
N SER A 15 11.92 27.69 -18.03
CA SER A 15 11.68 28.02 -16.63
C SER A 15 10.30 27.53 -16.26
N ALA A 16 10.13 26.22 -16.12
CA ALA A 16 9.02 25.69 -15.37
C ALA A 16 9.24 26.16 -13.92
N GLU A 17 8.50 27.16 -13.49
CA GLU A 17 8.43 27.53 -12.08
C GLU A 17 7.91 26.32 -11.32
N PHE A 18 8.80 25.64 -10.60
CA PHE A 18 8.42 24.53 -9.74
C PHE A 18 7.64 25.08 -8.55
N GLU A 19 6.63 24.34 -8.11
CA GLU A 19 5.89 24.66 -6.90
C GLU A 19 6.88 24.79 -5.71
N PRO A 20 6.87 25.91 -4.98
CA PRO A 20 7.82 26.11 -3.89
C PRO A 20 7.61 25.12 -2.74
N VAL A 21 8.70 24.67 -2.13
CA VAL A 21 8.66 23.79 -0.96
C VAL A 21 8.23 24.60 0.26
N HIS A 22 7.11 24.22 0.89
CA HIS A 22 6.66 24.81 2.14
C HIS A 22 7.34 24.13 3.33
N TRP A 23 7.96 24.91 4.21
CA TRP A 23 8.66 24.40 5.39
C TRP A 23 7.81 24.53 6.65
N ALA A 24 7.89 23.52 7.53
CA ALA A 24 7.17 23.52 8.79
C ALA A 24 7.68 24.61 9.75
N SER A 25 8.99 24.94 9.68
CA SER A 25 9.62 26.03 10.42
C SER A 25 10.86 26.56 9.67
N PRO A 26 11.30 27.80 9.94
CA PRO A 26 12.54 28.34 9.40
C PRO A 26 13.78 27.52 9.80
N GLU A 27 13.79 26.95 11.00
CA GLU A 27 14.88 26.10 11.50
C GLU A 27 15.00 24.83 10.65
N ARG A 28 13.86 24.20 10.31
CA ARG A 28 13.85 23.02 9.47
C ARG A 28 14.36 23.31 8.06
N GLN A 29 14.00 24.47 7.52
CA GLN A 29 14.51 24.94 6.23
C GLN A 29 16.03 25.13 6.29
N THR A 30 16.54 25.79 7.31
CA THR A 30 17.99 26.04 7.48
C THR A 30 18.78 24.73 7.59
N GLN A 31 18.29 23.77 8.38
CA GLN A 31 18.91 22.44 8.50
C GLN A 31 18.97 21.72 7.14
N PHE A 32 17.87 21.78 6.39
CA PHE A 32 17.80 21.18 5.06
C PHE A 32 18.78 21.84 4.09
N GLU A 33 18.80 23.18 4.02
CA GLU A 33 19.69 23.91 3.14
C GLU A 33 21.17 23.64 3.44
N GLN A 34 21.55 23.54 4.71
CA GLN A 34 22.91 23.17 5.09
C GLN A 34 23.26 21.76 4.63
N TRP A 35 22.38 20.79 4.86
CA TRP A 35 22.61 19.40 4.46
C TRP A 35 22.69 19.25 2.94
N ILE A 36 21.75 19.80 2.18
CA ILE A 36 21.73 19.62 0.72
C ILE A 36 22.91 20.30 0.03
N HIS A 37 23.39 21.45 0.54
CA HIS A 37 24.61 22.07 0.02
C HIS A 37 25.84 21.19 0.25
N GLY A 38 25.91 20.44 1.34
CA GLY A 38 26.95 19.45 1.59
C GLY A 38 26.96 18.31 0.56
N LEU A 39 25.81 17.98 -0.03
CA LEU A 39 25.68 16.91 -1.00
C LEU A 39 26.09 17.30 -2.43
N GLN A 40 26.25 18.58 -2.76
CA GLN A 40 26.62 19.04 -4.11
C GLN A 40 27.93 18.39 -4.57
N ALA A 41 28.97 18.41 -3.73
CA ALA A 41 30.27 17.87 -4.09
C ALA A 41 30.29 16.34 -4.14
N ALA A 42 29.55 15.66 -3.24
CA ALA A 42 29.58 14.20 -3.10
C ALA A 42 28.62 13.50 -4.11
N HIS A 43 27.47 14.11 -4.39
CA HIS A 43 26.39 13.48 -5.17
C HIS A 43 26.00 14.28 -6.41
N GLY A 44 26.62 15.44 -6.64
CA GLY A 44 26.37 16.29 -7.82
C GLY A 44 24.92 16.80 -7.89
N VAL A 45 24.24 16.95 -6.74
CA VAL A 45 22.87 17.47 -6.69
C VAL A 45 22.83 18.96 -6.94
N ASP A 46 21.78 19.45 -7.60
CA ASP A 46 21.54 20.89 -7.80
C ASP A 46 20.41 21.36 -6.87
N PRO A 47 20.72 22.02 -5.74
CA PRO A 47 19.74 22.48 -4.76
C PRO A 47 18.67 23.40 -5.34
N SER A 48 18.96 24.12 -6.44
CA SER A 48 18.00 25.04 -7.07
C SER A 48 16.82 24.31 -7.73
N THR A 49 16.95 22.99 -7.95
CA THR A 49 15.93 22.15 -8.62
C THR A 49 15.02 21.41 -7.64
N VAL A 50 15.16 21.66 -6.34
CA VAL A 50 14.35 20.99 -5.32
C VAL A 50 12.87 21.37 -5.46
N ARG A 51 12.03 20.35 -5.55
CA ARG A 51 10.58 20.49 -5.71
C ARG A 51 9.81 19.37 -5.04
N PRO A 52 8.52 19.54 -4.71
CA PRO A 52 7.70 18.44 -4.21
C PRO A 52 7.67 17.26 -5.18
N ALA A 53 7.81 16.03 -4.67
CA ALA A 53 7.69 14.80 -5.47
C ALA A 53 6.35 14.12 -5.22
N SER A 54 5.97 13.97 -3.97
CA SER A 54 4.67 13.43 -3.56
C SER A 54 4.34 13.90 -2.14
N ALA A 55 3.03 13.98 -1.82
CA ALA A 55 2.55 14.15 -0.46
C ALA A 55 2.08 12.79 0.06
N ASP A 56 2.62 12.34 1.19
CA ASP A 56 2.18 11.15 1.89
C ASP A 56 1.12 11.48 2.96
N ALA A 57 0.44 10.45 3.45
CA ALA A 57 -0.46 10.56 4.60
C ALA A 57 0.29 10.63 5.94
N SER A 58 1.61 10.36 5.96
CA SER A 58 2.49 10.38 7.13
C SER A 58 3.12 11.76 7.37
N PHE A 59 3.97 11.85 8.40
CA PHE A 59 4.80 13.04 8.64
C PHE A 59 6.03 13.10 7.71
N ARG A 60 6.25 12.08 6.89
CA ARG A 60 7.27 12.06 5.85
C ARG A 60 6.78 12.85 4.66
N ARG A 61 7.70 13.58 4.05
CA ARG A 61 7.48 14.19 2.75
C ARG A 61 8.63 13.86 1.83
N TYR A 62 8.34 13.86 0.55
CA TYR A 62 9.30 13.51 -0.46
C TYR A 62 9.48 14.67 -1.42
N LEU A 63 10.75 15.04 -1.66
CA LEU A 63 11.14 16.07 -2.61
C LEU A 63 11.95 15.40 -3.71
N ARG A 64 11.94 16.00 -4.89
CA ARG A 64 12.80 15.59 -6.01
C ARG A 64 13.85 16.66 -6.24
N VAL A 65 15.05 16.22 -6.59
CA VAL A 65 16.18 17.08 -6.92
C VAL A 65 16.91 16.50 -8.13
N GLU A 66 17.37 17.35 -9.02
CA GLU A 66 18.22 16.90 -10.11
C GLU A 66 19.68 16.75 -9.64
N SER A 67 20.39 15.81 -10.27
CA SER A 67 21.83 15.65 -10.10
C SER A 67 22.48 15.38 -11.46
N VAL A 68 23.81 15.50 -11.51
CA VAL A 68 24.58 15.27 -12.74
C VAL A 68 24.29 13.89 -13.36
N ALA A 69 24.10 12.87 -12.55
CA ALA A 69 23.92 11.49 -13.02
C ALA A 69 22.44 11.17 -13.32
N ALA A 70 21.51 11.59 -12.47
CA ALA A 70 20.07 11.32 -12.58
C ALA A 70 19.31 12.09 -11.51
N SER A 71 17.98 12.24 -11.64
CA SER A 71 17.14 12.75 -10.56
C SER A 71 17.25 11.89 -9.29
N ARG A 72 17.09 12.52 -8.14
CA ARG A 72 17.11 11.90 -6.82
C ARG A 72 15.85 12.24 -6.05
N ILE A 73 15.54 11.42 -5.06
CA ILE A 73 14.47 11.69 -4.10
C ILE A 73 15.10 12.03 -2.76
N ILE A 74 14.58 13.05 -2.12
CA ILE A 74 14.91 13.39 -0.75
C ILE A 74 13.71 13.02 0.11
N MET A 75 13.93 12.20 1.14
CA MET A 75 12.98 11.97 2.20
C MET A 75 13.29 12.92 3.36
N ASP A 76 12.30 13.70 3.75
CA ASP A 76 12.31 14.56 4.92
C ASP A 76 11.37 13.94 5.96
N ALA A 77 11.95 13.40 7.03
CA ALA A 77 11.29 12.67 8.11
C ALA A 77 11.78 13.19 9.47
N PRO A 78 11.11 14.21 10.05
CA PRO A 78 11.53 14.83 11.30
C PRO A 78 11.67 13.77 12.42
N PRO A 79 12.83 13.67 13.12
CA PRO A 79 13.11 12.59 14.08
C PRO A 79 12.21 12.58 15.32
N ASP A 80 11.58 13.71 15.66
CA ASP A 80 10.58 13.79 16.73
C ASP A 80 9.23 13.15 16.39
N LYS A 81 9.02 12.83 15.10
CA LYS A 81 7.76 12.26 14.58
C LYS A 81 7.92 10.94 13.87
N GLU A 82 9.11 10.66 13.32
CA GLU A 82 9.35 9.50 12.47
C GLU A 82 10.68 8.82 12.81
N ASP A 83 10.65 7.51 13.04
CA ASP A 83 11.84 6.69 13.12
C ASP A 83 12.19 6.13 11.73
N CYS A 84 13.36 6.51 11.20
CA CYS A 84 13.83 6.05 9.90
C CYS A 84 14.54 4.69 9.93
N LYS A 85 14.86 4.14 11.10
CA LYS A 85 15.58 2.85 11.21
C LYS A 85 14.86 1.69 10.56
N PRO A 86 13.53 1.52 10.72
CA PRO A 86 12.78 0.49 10.01
C PRO A 86 12.90 0.63 8.48
N PHE A 87 12.82 1.85 7.94
CA PHE A 87 13.00 2.09 6.50
C PHE A 87 14.38 1.60 6.02
N VAL A 88 15.44 1.98 6.73
CA VAL A 88 16.82 1.58 6.39
C VAL A 88 17.00 0.05 6.47
N HIS A 89 16.44 -0.56 7.52
CA HIS A 89 16.52 -2.00 7.71
C HIS A 89 15.81 -2.78 6.61
N VAL A 90 14.57 -2.44 6.32
CA VAL A 90 13.75 -3.14 5.31
C VAL A 90 14.29 -2.88 3.91
N ALA A 91 14.74 -1.65 3.58
CA ALA A 91 15.39 -1.36 2.30
C ALA A 91 16.61 -2.27 2.07
N ARG A 92 17.42 -2.52 3.11
CA ARG A 92 18.55 -3.44 3.04
C ARG A 92 18.09 -4.88 2.77
N LEU A 93 17.08 -5.37 3.49
CA LEU A 93 16.55 -6.72 3.30
C LEU A 93 15.99 -6.91 1.87
N MET A 94 15.23 -5.96 1.36
CA MET A 94 14.68 -6.01 0.00
C MET A 94 15.78 -5.97 -1.06
N LYS A 95 16.79 -5.11 -0.87
CA LYS A 95 17.96 -5.08 -1.78
C LYS A 95 18.71 -6.41 -1.77
N GLN A 96 18.91 -7.04 -0.60
CA GLN A 96 19.53 -8.38 -0.48
C GLN A 96 18.66 -9.45 -1.15
N ALA A 97 17.35 -9.31 -1.14
CA ALA A 97 16.42 -10.15 -1.87
C ALA A 97 16.45 -9.91 -3.39
N GLY A 98 17.22 -8.94 -3.88
CA GLY A 98 17.32 -8.59 -5.31
C GLY A 98 16.18 -7.73 -5.82
N LEU A 99 15.37 -7.11 -4.94
CA LEU A 99 14.27 -6.22 -5.33
C LEU A 99 14.78 -4.82 -5.66
N GLN A 100 14.07 -4.14 -6.54
CA GLN A 100 14.29 -2.72 -6.83
C GLN A 100 13.59 -1.88 -5.75
N VAL A 101 14.38 -1.21 -4.92
CA VAL A 101 13.91 -0.30 -3.87
C VAL A 101 14.74 0.98 -3.92
N PRO A 102 14.27 2.11 -3.37
CA PRO A 102 15.07 3.31 -3.23
C PRO A 102 16.39 2.99 -2.51
N GLN A 103 17.52 3.23 -3.20
CA GLN A 103 18.84 3.09 -2.59
C GLN A 103 19.14 4.31 -1.75
N ILE A 104 19.55 4.09 -0.52
CA ILE A 104 19.98 5.18 0.37
C ILE A 104 21.39 5.58 -0.06
N LEU A 105 21.54 6.80 -0.56
CA LEU A 105 22.78 7.36 -1.06
C LEU A 105 23.50 8.19 0.03
N ASP A 106 22.71 8.87 0.86
CA ASP A 106 23.16 9.62 2.00
C ASP A 106 22.08 9.65 3.09
N TRP A 107 22.46 9.75 4.35
CA TRP A 107 21.52 9.80 5.47
C TRP A 107 22.08 10.66 6.62
N ASP A 108 21.41 11.77 6.87
CA ASP A 108 21.56 12.57 8.08
C ASP A 108 20.57 12.06 9.15
N GLU A 109 21.01 11.11 9.96
CA GLU A 109 20.20 10.51 11.02
C GLU A 109 19.77 11.56 12.08
N ALA A 110 20.63 12.54 12.36
CA ALA A 110 20.36 13.55 13.39
C ALA A 110 19.19 14.47 13.02
N HIS A 111 19.06 14.80 11.74
CA HIS A 111 17.98 15.66 11.25
C HIS A 111 16.91 14.90 10.49
N GLY A 112 17.08 13.60 10.17
CA GLY A 112 16.10 12.79 9.47
C GLY A 112 15.94 13.14 7.99
N PHE A 113 17.04 13.48 7.30
CA PHE A 113 17.08 13.67 5.86
C PHE A 113 17.76 12.49 5.19
N MET A 114 17.18 11.99 4.10
CA MET A 114 17.81 10.95 3.29
C MET A 114 17.83 11.34 1.82
N LEU A 115 18.97 11.12 1.16
CA LEU A 115 19.07 11.15 -0.30
C LEU A 115 18.89 9.73 -0.84
N LEU A 116 17.91 9.55 -1.71
CA LEU A 116 17.50 8.27 -2.25
C LEU A 116 17.64 8.24 -3.78
N SER A 117 17.85 7.06 -4.35
CA SER A 117 17.68 6.89 -5.80
C SER A 117 16.22 7.12 -6.20
N ASP A 118 16.01 7.72 -7.37
CA ASP A 118 14.68 7.96 -7.94
C ASP A 118 14.28 6.78 -8.83
N LEU A 119 13.23 6.06 -8.46
CA LEU A 119 12.71 4.90 -9.20
C LEU A 119 11.80 5.26 -10.38
N GLY A 120 11.46 6.54 -10.55
CA GLY A 120 10.60 7.01 -11.64
C GLY A 120 9.49 7.93 -11.18
N THR A 121 8.54 8.17 -12.09
CA THR A 121 7.49 9.16 -11.88
C THR A 121 6.08 8.58 -11.84
N HIS A 122 5.92 7.33 -12.27
CA HIS A 122 4.60 6.70 -12.37
C HIS A 122 4.54 5.41 -11.54
N THR A 123 3.51 5.28 -10.74
CA THR A 123 3.18 4.02 -10.09
C THR A 123 2.39 3.11 -11.03
N MET A 124 2.33 1.82 -10.73
CA MET A 124 1.48 0.87 -11.45
C MET A 124 0.01 1.33 -11.46
N MET A 125 -0.47 1.91 -10.35
CA MET A 125 -1.83 2.44 -10.25
C MET A 125 -2.09 3.58 -11.25
N GLN A 126 -1.11 4.45 -11.50
CA GLN A 126 -1.27 5.59 -12.40
C GLN A 126 -1.29 5.23 -13.89
N VAL A 127 -0.74 4.07 -14.23
CA VAL A 127 -0.72 3.58 -15.63
C VAL A 127 -1.87 2.60 -15.93
N ILE A 128 -2.61 2.16 -14.92
CA ILE A 128 -3.79 1.32 -15.08
C ILE A 128 -4.99 2.19 -15.47
N ASP A 129 -5.60 1.87 -16.61
CA ASP A 129 -6.93 2.37 -16.95
C ASP A 129 -7.98 1.41 -16.36
N PRO A 130 -8.76 1.84 -15.36
CA PRO A 130 -9.75 0.97 -14.74
C PRO A 130 -10.95 0.64 -15.64
N GLN A 131 -11.08 1.29 -16.81
CA GLN A 131 -12.12 1.02 -17.80
C GLN A 131 -11.61 0.06 -18.90
N ALA A 132 -10.31 -0.18 -18.99
CA ALA A 132 -9.73 -1.15 -19.91
C ALA A 132 -9.76 -2.58 -19.34
N ALA A 133 -9.41 -3.55 -20.18
CA ALA A 133 -9.19 -4.91 -19.71
C ALA A 133 -8.11 -4.96 -18.62
N PRO A 134 -8.26 -5.79 -17.57
CA PRO A 134 -7.28 -5.87 -16.49
C PRO A 134 -5.87 -6.18 -17.03
N PRO A 135 -4.83 -5.43 -16.58
CA PRO A 135 -3.49 -5.55 -17.13
C PRO A 135 -2.74 -6.74 -16.54
N LEU A 136 -3.09 -7.96 -16.94
CA LEU A 136 -2.54 -9.21 -16.40
C LEU A 136 -1.01 -9.23 -16.35
N ALA A 137 -0.33 -8.69 -17.37
CA ALA A 137 1.14 -8.66 -17.41
C ALA A 137 1.76 -7.86 -16.26
N LEU A 138 1.13 -6.77 -15.83
CA LEU A 138 1.61 -5.98 -14.69
C LEU A 138 1.41 -6.75 -13.38
N TYR A 139 0.27 -7.41 -13.22
CA TYR A 139 0.02 -8.23 -12.03
C TYR A 139 0.93 -9.46 -11.97
N GLN A 140 1.30 -10.05 -13.11
CA GLN A 140 2.29 -11.13 -13.15
C GLN A 140 3.69 -10.65 -12.69
N GLN A 141 4.12 -9.45 -13.09
CA GLN A 141 5.36 -8.86 -12.59
C GLN A 141 5.29 -8.58 -11.09
N ALA A 142 4.17 -8.07 -10.59
CA ALA A 142 3.96 -7.88 -9.15
C ALA A 142 4.04 -9.22 -8.39
N VAL A 143 3.44 -10.27 -8.92
CA VAL A 143 3.54 -11.63 -8.35
C VAL A 143 4.99 -12.12 -8.31
N ASP A 144 5.78 -11.83 -9.33
CA ASP A 144 7.19 -12.20 -9.38
C ASP A 144 7.99 -11.53 -8.26
N ILE A 145 7.77 -10.24 -8.06
CA ILE A 145 8.37 -9.46 -6.98
C ILE A 145 7.95 -10.00 -5.61
N LEU A 146 6.65 -10.29 -5.45
CA LEU A 146 6.12 -10.81 -4.19
C LEU A 146 6.74 -12.17 -3.83
N VAL A 147 6.79 -13.11 -4.78
CA VAL A 147 7.42 -14.42 -4.57
C VAL A 147 8.89 -14.26 -4.20
N GLN A 148 9.62 -13.38 -4.88
CA GLN A 148 11.03 -13.10 -4.60
C GLN A 148 11.23 -12.53 -3.19
N TRP A 149 10.37 -11.60 -2.74
CA TRP A 149 10.38 -11.06 -1.39
C TRP A 149 10.15 -12.15 -0.33
N GLN A 150 9.15 -12.98 -0.54
CA GLN A 150 8.79 -14.04 0.39
C GLN A 150 9.84 -15.15 0.47
N LEU A 151 10.54 -15.46 -0.63
CA LEU A 151 11.65 -16.43 -0.64
C LEU A 151 12.85 -15.97 0.21
N ALA A 152 13.05 -14.67 0.38
CA ALA A 152 14.12 -14.12 1.20
C ALA A 152 13.83 -14.17 2.71
N SER A 153 12.67 -14.68 3.12
CA SER A 153 12.18 -14.65 4.50
C SER A 153 13.12 -15.38 5.47
N ARG A 154 13.40 -14.70 6.58
CA ARG A 154 14.15 -15.25 7.72
C ARG A 154 13.43 -14.87 9.02
N PRO A 155 13.14 -15.84 9.90
CA PRO A 155 12.59 -15.54 11.22
C PRO A 155 13.49 -14.59 12.03
N GLY A 156 12.87 -13.67 12.75
CA GLY A 156 13.59 -12.75 13.66
C GLY A 156 14.13 -11.47 13.02
N GLU A 157 14.10 -11.33 11.69
CA GLU A 157 14.55 -10.11 11.01
C GLU A 157 13.48 -9.00 11.02
N LEU A 158 12.21 -9.35 10.98
CA LEU A 158 11.09 -8.42 11.00
C LEU A 158 10.19 -8.69 12.21
N PRO A 159 9.47 -7.67 12.72
CA PRO A 159 8.52 -7.84 13.80
C PRO A 159 7.44 -8.88 13.44
N PRO A 160 6.95 -9.67 14.40
CA PRO A 160 5.90 -10.65 14.13
C PRO A 160 4.55 -9.98 13.83
N TYR A 161 3.82 -10.56 12.88
CA TYR A 161 2.41 -10.23 12.65
C TYR A 161 1.56 -11.24 13.40
N ASP A 162 1.34 -10.97 14.66
CA ASP A 162 0.73 -11.88 15.63
C ASP A 162 -0.73 -11.55 15.95
N THR A 163 -1.31 -12.30 16.87
CA THR A 163 -2.67 -12.07 17.37
C THR A 163 -2.88 -10.65 17.88
N ALA A 164 -1.91 -10.09 18.61
CA ALA A 164 -2.05 -8.75 19.19
C ALA A 164 -2.11 -7.66 18.11
N LEU A 165 -1.29 -7.79 17.06
CA LEU A 165 -1.32 -6.87 15.92
C LEU A 165 -2.62 -6.99 15.14
N LEU A 166 -3.08 -8.22 14.84
CA LEU A 166 -4.36 -8.47 14.17
C LEU A 166 -5.55 -7.92 14.96
N GLN A 167 -5.60 -8.14 16.29
CA GLN A 167 -6.65 -7.60 17.17
C GLN A 167 -6.65 -6.07 17.16
N ARG A 168 -5.48 -5.44 17.26
CA ARG A 168 -5.35 -3.98 17.19
C ARG A 168 -5.87 -3.42 15.87
N GLU A 169 -5.53 -4.07 14.76
CA GLU A 169 -5.98 -3.64 13.43
C GLU A 169 -7.48 -3.83 13.23
N LEU A 170 -8.03 -4.98 13.61
CA LEU A 170 -9.48 -5.23 13.55
C LEU A 170 -10.26 -4.30 14.48
N GLY A 171 -9.68 -3.91 15.63
CA GLY A 171 -10.26 -2.97 16.58
C GLY A 171 -10.52 -1.57 16.02
N LEU A 172 -9.86 -1.20 14.91
CA LEU A 172 -10.13 0.06 14.22
C LEU A 172 -11.54 0.12 13.64
N PHE A 173 -12.11 -1.01 13.23
CA PHE A 173 -13.47 -1.08 12.69
C PHE A 173 -14.52 -0.66 13.73
N PRO A 174 -14.67 -1.30 14.91
CA PRO A 174 -15.62 -0.84 15.92
C PRO A 174 -15.31 0.56 16.44
N GLN A 175 -14.03 0.88 16.66
CA GLN A 175 -13.64 2.15 17.25
C GLN A 175 -13.99 3.34 16.33
N TRP A 176 -13.59 3.29 15.08
CA TRP A 176 -13.70 4.43 14.18
C TRP A 176 -14.88 4.33 13.24
N TYR A 177 -15.11 3.15 12.64
CA TYR A 177 -16.20 3.00 11.69
C TYR A 177 -17.56 2.92 12.41
N LEU A 178 -17.72 2.03 13.39
CA LEU A 178 -18.99 1.87 14.07
C LEU A 178 -19.28 3.03 15.03
N ASN A 179 -18.39 3.32 15.97
CA ASN A 179 -18.67 4.30 17.02
C ASN A 179 -18.61 5.74 16.49
N GLU A 180 -17.51 6.13 15.85
CA GLU A 180 -17.30 7.54 15.47
C GLU A 180 -18.04 7.91 14.17
N HIS A 181 -18.02 7.04 13.15
CA HIS A 181 -18.66 7.36 11.88
C HIS A 181 -20.14 7.00 11.85
N ARG A 182 -20.50 5.75 12.16
CA ARG A 182 -21.91 5.30 12.13
C ARG A 182 -22.69 5.69 13.39
N ARG A 183 -22.02 6.08 14.45
CA ARG A 183 -22.57 6.44 15.77
C ARG A 183 -23.44 5.32 16.35
N VAL A 184 -23.01 4.06 16.16
CA VAL A 184 -23.69 2.87 16.65
C VAL A 184 -22.94 2.35 17.85
N ALA A 185 -23.63 2.27 19.00
CA ALA A 185 -23.16 1.54 20.17
C ALA A 185 -23.71 0.11 20.08
N LEU A 186 -22.79 -0.87 20.05
CA LEU A 186 -23.18 -2.28 20.02
C LEU A 186 -23.74 -2.70 21.37
N ASP A 187 -24.82 -3.46 21.37
CA ASP A 187 -25.27 -4.17 22.56
C ASP A 187 -24.38 -5.37 22.89
N THR A 188 -24.59 -6.01 24.04
CA THR A 188 -23.77 -7.14 24.50
C THR A 188 -23.77 -8.33 23.53
N ALA A 189 -24.90 -8.62 22.88
CA ALA A 189 -25.01 -9.73 21.93
C ALA A 189 -24.32 -9.40 20.60
N GLN A 190 -24.44 -8.18 20.13
CA GLN A 190 -23.76 -7.66 18.94
C GLN A 190 -22.24 -7.63 19.15
N GLN A 191 -21.78 -7.14 20.32
CA GLN A 191 -20.35 -7.14 20.67
C GLN A 191 -19.79 -8.57 20.69
N LYS A 192 -20.48 -9.51 21.34
CA LYS A 192 -20.08 -10.93 21.34
C LYS A 192 -20.02 -11.53 19.93
N THR A 193 -20.94 -11.15 19.05
CA THR A 193 -20.95 -11.57 17.64
C THR A 193 -19.70 -11.08 16.92
N LEU A 194 -19.35 -9.80 17.12
CA LEU A 194 -18.16 -9.19 16.51
C LEU A 194 -16.86 -9.84 17.05
N ASP A 195 -16.75 -10.03 18.36
CA ASP A 195 -15.58 -10.63 19.01
C ASP A 195 -15.36 -12.08 18.53
N ASN A 196 -16.43 -12.86 18.40
CA ASN A 196 -16.37 -14.22 17.86
C ASN A 196 -15.91 -14.21 16.40
N ALA A 197 -16.44 -13.31 15.57
CA ALA A 197 -16.03 -13.19 14.18
C ALA A 197 -14.55 -12.80 14.08
N PHE A 198 -14.08 -11.84 14.87
CA PHE A 198 -12.66 -11.44 14.91
C PHE A 198 -11.76 -12.59 15.35
N SER A 199 -12.16 -13.32 16.39
CA SER A 199 -11.40 -14.50 16.83
C SER A 199 -11.27 -15.55 15.72
N THR A 200 -12.36 -15.81 15.00
CA THR A 200 -12.38 -16.77 13.90
C THR A 200 -11.51 -16.31 12.71
N ILE A 201 -11.57 -15.03 12.35
CA ILE A 201 -10.73 -14.43 11.30
C ILE A 201 -9.26 -14.52 11.69
N ILE A 202 -8.89 -14.16 12.90
CA ILE A 202 -7.51 -14.22 13.39
C ILE A 202 -6.97 -15.64 13.36
N GLN A 203 -7.77 -16.62 13.81
CA GLN A 203 -7.37 -18.04 13.80
C GLN A 203 -7.11 -18.53 12.37
N ASP A 204 -7.96 -18.21 11.41
CA ASP A 204 -7.73 -18.58 10.01
C ASP A 204 -6.48 -17.89 9.44
N ASN A 205 -6.32 -16.59 9.69
CA ASN A 205 -5.19 -15.83 9.18
C ASN A 205 -3.85 -16.36 9.69
N LEU A 206 -3.77 -16.73 10.97
CA LEU A 206 -2.53 -17.20 11.61
C LEU A 206 -2.24 -18.70 11.41
N ARG A 207 -3.12 -19.48 10.79
CA ARG A 207 -2.86 -20.89 10.48
C ARG A 207 -1.83 -21.12 9.38
N TRP A 208 -1.60 -20.09 8.54
CA TRP A 208 -0.63 -20.14 7.46
C TRP A 208 0.79 -19.79 7.94
N PRO A 209 1.81 -20.41 7.35
CA PRO A 209 3.19 -20.09 7.68
C PRO A 209 3.53 -18.63 7.43
N SER A 210 4.44 -18.13 8.27
CA SER A 210 4.91 -16.74 8.19
C SER A 210 6.04 -16.59 7.18
N VAL A 211 5.99 -15.50 6.44
CA VAL A 211 7.00 -15.02 5.49
C VAL A 211 7.19 -13.51 5.71
N TYR A 212 8.09 -12.89 4.97
CA TYR A 212 8.13 -11.43 4.91
C TYR A 212 6.87 -10.88 4.26
N VAL A 213 6.21 -9.97 4.93
CA VAL A 213 4.98 -9.31 4.53
C VAL A 213 5.24 -7.83 4.43
N HIS A 214 4.95 -7.25 3.29
CA HIS A 214 5.08 -5.81 3.02
C HIS A 214 3.99 -4.99 3.72
N ARG A 215 2.79 -5.56 3.89
CA ARG A 215 1.53 -5.01 4.42
C ARG A 215 0.76 -4.13 3.43
N ASP A 216 1.45 -3.32 2.64
CA ASP A 216 0.82 -2.41 1.67
C ASP A 216 1.33 -2.70 0.24
N PHE A 217 1.42 -4.00 -0.11
CA PHE A 217 1.81 -4.48 -1.42
C PHE A 217 0.63 -4.31 -2.40
N MET A 218 0.57 -3.16 -3.04
CA MET A 218 -0.54 -2.77 -3.91
C MET A 218 -0.06 -1.86 -5.05
N PRO A 219 -0.83 -1.68 -6.15
CA PRO A 219 -0.42 -0.95 -7.34
C PRO A 219 0.10 0.48 -7.09
N ARG A 220 -0.39 1.17 -6.08
CA ARG A 220 0.08 2.52 -5.74
C ARG A 220 1.52 2.56 -5.17
N ASN A 221 2.02 1.44 -4.66
CA ASN A 221 3.34 1.30 -4.06
C ASN A 221 4.33 0.53 -4.95
N LEU A 222 3.93 0.23 -6.19
CA LEU A 222 4.78 -0.38 -7.21
C LEU A 222 5.11 0.67 -8.27
N MET A 223 6.41 1.00 -8.42
CA MET A 223 6.89 1.99 -9.38
C MET A 223 7.16 1.35 -10.72
N MET A 224 6.61 1.92 -11.77
CA MET A 224 6.91 1.50 -13.13
C MET A 224 8.38 1.78 -13.46
N PRO A 225 9.11 0.80 -14.03
CA PRO A 225 10.50 1.00 -14.38
C PRO A 225 10.64 2.04 -15.51
N ARG A 226 11.74 2.79 -15.48
CA ARG A 226 12.08 3.72 -16.59
C ARG A 226 12.45 2.97 -17.87
N ASP A 227 13.02 1.79 -17.73
CA ASP A 227 13.36 0.87 -18.81
C ASP A 227 12.52 -0.39 -18.61
N SER A 228 11.77 -0.76 -19.65
CA SER A 228 10.88 -1.94 -19.64
C SER A 228 11.60 -3.27 -19.37
N GLN A 229 12.93 -3.31 -19.45
CA GLN A 229 13.73 -4.49 -19.13
C GLN A 229 14.01 -4.61 -17.62
N GLN A 230 13.75 -3.57 -16.85
CA GLN A 230 13.94 -3.59 -15.40
C GLN A 230 12.64 -4.00 -14.68
N PRO A 231 12.75 -4.65 -13.52
CA PRO A 231 11.57 -4.93 -12.70
C PRO A 231 10.99 -3.65 -12.10
N MET A 232 9.71 -3.69 -11.74
CA MET A 232 9.08 -2.60 -11.00
C MET A 232 9.78 -2.37 -9.66
N GLY A 233 9.81 -1.09 -9.24
CA GLY A 233 10.31 -0.71 -7.93
C GLY A 233 9.26 -0.86 -6.83
N VAL A 234 9.70 -1.08 -5.59
CA VAL A 234 8.82 -1.23 -4.42
C VAL A 234 9.02 -0.07 -3.46
N LEU A 235 7.91 0.55 -3.05
CA LEU A 235 7.86 1.69 -2.11
C LEU A 235 7.05 1.32 -0.87
N ASP A 236 7.13 2.16 0.17
CA ASP A 236 6.27 2.12 1.36
C ASP A 236 6.39 0.83 2.18
N PHE A 237 7.61 0.32 2.31
CA PHE A 237 7.94 -0.99 2.89
C PHE A 237 8.34 -0.94 4.37
N GLN A 238 8.49 0.23 4.99
CA GLN A 238 9.06 0.39 6.34
C GLN A 238 8.24 -0.30 7.45
N ASP A 239 6.97 -0.55 7.20
CA ASP A 239 6.07 -1.24 8.11
C ASP A 239 6.00 -2.78 7.89
N ALA A 240 6.96 -3.32 7.13
CA ALA A 240 7.03 -4.74 6.86
C ALA A 240 7.15 -5.59 8.13
N VAL A 241 6.56 -6.76 8.09
CA VAL A 241 6.48 -7.69 9.24
C VAL A 241 6.77 -9.13 8.80
N TYR A 242 6.90 -10.03 9.77
CA TYR A 242 6.98 -11.47 9.54
C TYR A 242 5.62 -12.10 9.89
N GLY A 243 4.85 -12.50 8.88
CA GLY A 243 3.45 -12.89 9.05
C GLY A 243 2.88 -13.78 7.95
N PRO A 244 1.57 -14.01 7.95
CA PRO A 244 0.92 -14.99 7.07
C PRO A 244 1.19 -14.75 5.59
N ILE A 245 1.57 -15.81 4.88
CA ILE A 245 1.89 -15.76 3.44
C ILE A 245 0.73 -15.27 2.57
N THR A 246 -0.51 -15.34 3.05
CA THR A 246 -1.71 -14.88 2.36
C THR A 246 -1.88 -13.36 2.34
N TYR A 247 -1.12 -12.61 3.18
CA TYR A 247 -1.39 -11.19 3.41
C TYR A 247 -1.19 -10.33 2.15
N ASP A 248 0.00 -10.40 1.53
CA ASP A 248 0.34 -9.48 0.44
C ASP A 248 -0.38 -9.80 -0.87
N ILE A 249 -0.66 -11.09 -1.16
CA ILE A 249 -1.51 -11.43 -2.29
C ILE A 249 -2.95 -10.95 -2.07
N ALA A 250 -3.46 -10.99 -0.84
CA ALA A 250 -4.74 -10.37 -0.49
C ALA A 250 -4.68 -8.84 -0.62
N SER A 251 -3.57 -8.19 -0.23
CA SER A 251 -3.36 -6.75 -0.42
C SER A 251 -3.39 -6.35 -1.88
N LEU A 252 -2.74 -7.14 -2.75
CA LEU A 252 -2.67 -6.87 -4.19
C LEU A 252 -4.02 -7.06 -4.89
N MET A 253 -4.77 -8.11 -4.55
CA MET A 253 -6.00 -8.49 -5.25
C MET A 253 -7.28 -7.95 -4.63
N ARG A 254 -7.24 -7.54 -3.36
CA ARG A 254 -8.36 -6.92 -2.62
C ARG A 254 -7.97 -5.50 -2.20
N ASP A 255 -7.48 -4.74 -3.19
CA ASP A 255 -6.96 -3.39 -3.00
C ASP A 255 -8.03 -2.41 -2.50
N ALA A 256 -7.56 -1.41 -1.77
CA ALA A 256 -8.39 -0.32 -1.27
C ALA A 256 -8.83 0.69 -2.35
N PHE A 257 -8.10 0.77 -3.46
CA PHE A 257 -8.28 1.81 -4.48
C PHE A 257 -8.69 1.28 -5.85
N LEU A 258 -8.35 0.03 -6.17
CA LEU A 258 -8.72 -0.65 -7.41
C LEU A 258 -9.56 -1.88 -7.12
N SER A 259 -10.56 -2.10 -7.96
CA SER A 259 -11.44 -3.26 -7.87
C SER A 259 -11.44 -4.00 -9.19
N TRP A 260 -11.31 -5.29 -9.14
CA TRP A 260 -11.39 -6.18 -10.28
C TRP A 260 -12.50 -7.21 -10.09
N GLU A 261 -13.02 -7.70 -11.20
CA GLU A 261 -13.96 -8.82 -11.17
C GLU A 261 -13.31 -10.08 -10.56
N GLU A 262 -14.14 -10.92 -9.99
CA GLU A 262 -13.68 -12.07 -9.20
C GLU A 262 -12.84 -13.06 -9.99
N ASP A 263 -13.17 -13.31 -11.25
CA ASP A 263 -12.44 -14.21 -12.14
C ASP A 263 -11.01 -13.72 -12.43
N PHE A 264 -10.79 -12.41 -12.55
CA PHE A 264 -9.43 -11.86 -12.64
C PHE A 264 -8.67 -12.01 -11.31
N CYS A 265 -9.30 -11.73 -10.18
CA CYS A 265 -8.70 -11.92 -8.86
C CYS A 265 -8.32 -13.40 -8.63
N LEU A 266 -9.18 -14.30 -9.05
CA LEU A 266 -8.95 -15.75 -8.99
C LEU A 266 -7.77 -16.15 -9.89
N ASP A 267 -7.73 -15.71 -11.16
CA ASP A 267 -6.66 -16.06 -12.11
C ASP A 267 -5.29 -15.61 -11.59
N VAL A 268 -5.16 -14.37 -11.12
CA VAL A 268 -3.88 -13.87 -10.57
C VAL A 268 -3.49 -14.62 -9.30
N THR A 269 -4.45 -14.96 -8.42
CA THR A 269 -4.18 -15.70 -7.18
C THR A 269 -3.75 -17.16 -7.49
N VAL A 270 -4.35 -17.80 -8.50
CA VAL A 270 -3.92 -19.13 -8.98
C VAL A 270 -2.47 -19.07 -9.47
N ARG A 271 -2.13 -18.06 -10.29
CA ARG A 271 -0.77 -17.89 -10.82
C ARG A 271 0.25 -17.66 -9.71
N TYR A 272 -0.11 -16.83 -8.73
CA TYR A 272 0.71 -16.65 -7.53
C TYR A 272 0.94 -17.97 -6.81
N TRP A 273 -0.14 -18.72 -6.50
CA TRP A 273 -0.06 -19.98 -5.76
C TRP A 273 0.81 -21.01 -6.50
N GLN A 274 0.60 -21.17 -7.83
CA GLN A 274 1.39 -22.07 -8.67
C GLN A 274 2.88 -21.69 -8.66
N LYS A 275 3.18 -20.40 -8.81
CA LYS A 275 4.55 -19.89 -8.82
C LYS A 275 5.23 -20.05 -7.47
N ALA A 276 4.54 -19.65 -6.39
CA ALA A 276 4.99 -19.78 -5.02
C ALA A 276 5.27 -21.25 -4.65
N ARG A 277 4.35 -22.15 -4.99
CA ARG A 277 4.50 -23.59 -4.77
C ARG A 277 5.71 -24.16 -5.53
N LYS A 278 5.87 -23.81 -6.81
CA LYS A 278 7.01 -24.22 -7.63
C LYS A 278 8.33 -23.70 -7.04
N ALA A 279 8.33 -22.54 -6.44
CA ALA A 279 9.49 -21.93 -5.79
C ALA A 279 9.77 -22.50 -4.38
N GLY A 280 8.93 -23.38 -3.84
CA GLY A 280 9.08 -24.00 -2.51
C GLY A 280 8.52 -23.17 -1.36
N LEU A 281 7.73 -22.14 -1.64
CA LEU A 281 7.02 -21.38 -0.59
C LEU A 281 5.89 -22.23 0.01
N PRO A 282 5.57 -22.05 1.31
CA PRO A 282 4.63 -22.88 2.04
C PRO A 282 3.16 -22.46 1.81
N VAL A 283 2.68 -22.59 0.58
CA VAL A 283 1.30 -22.26 0.16
C VAL A 283 0.33 -23.45 0.21
N GLY A 284 0.76 -24.60 0.73
CA GLY A 284 -0.04 -25.82 0.78
C GLY A 284 -0.28 -26.46 -0.59
N ASP A 285 -0.98 -27.60 -0.58
CA ASP A 285 -1.25 -28.40 -1.77
C ASP A 285 -2.68 -28.20 -2.33
N ASP A 286 -3.59 -27.67 -1.52
CA ASP A 286 -4.97 -27.37 -1.89
C ASP A 286 -5.14 -25.87 -2.15
N PHE A 287 -5.38 -25.54 -3.42
CA PHE A 287 -5.63 -24.15 -3.82
C PHE A 287 -6.93 -23.59 -3.22
N GLY A 288 -7.99 -24.42 -3.09
CA GLY A 288 -9.27 -23.97 -2.54
C GLY A 288 -9.12 -23.51 -1.08
N ASP A 289 -8.35 -24.26 -0.28
CA ASP A 289 -8.04 -23.90 1.10
C ASP A 289 -7.16 -22.64 1.18
N PHE A 290 -6.17 -22.52 0.31
CA PHE A 290 -5.36 -21.33 0.19
C PHE A 290 -6.18 -20.09 -0.20
N TYR A 291 -7.02 -20.21 -1.24
CA TYR A 291 -7.86 -19.11 -1.73
C TYR A 291 -8.85 -18.63 -0.68
N ARG A 292 -9.50 -19.57 0.04
CA ARG A 292 -10.34 -19.23 1.19
C ARG A 292 -9.61 -18.32 2.16
N SER A 293 -8.39 -18.64 2.52
CA SER A 293 -7.62 -17.84 3.48
C SER A 293 -7.13 -16.52 2.90
N VAL A 294 -6.91 -16.42 1.59
CA VAL A 294 -6.67 -15.12 0.93
C VAL A 294 -7.92 -14.23 1.04
N GLU A 295 -9.12 -14.78 0.85
CA GLU A 295 -10.36 -14.03 1.04
C GLU A 295 -10.59 -13.59 2.50
N TRP A 296 -10.28 -14.45 3.46
CA TRP A 296 -10.39 -14.13 4.88
C TRP A 296 -9.36 -13.09 5.33
N MET A 297 -8.16 -13.14 4.78
CA MET A 297 -7.16 -12.09 4.97
C MET A 297 -7.62 -10.77 4.32
N GLY A 298 -8.23 -10.84 3.13
CA GLY A 298 -8.88 -9.69 2.49
C GLY A 298 -9.98 -9.08 3.36
N LEU A 299 -10.81 -9.92 4.01
CA LEU A 299 -11.84 -9.46 4.96
C LEU A 299 -11.23 -8.71 6.15
N GLN A 300 -10.16 -9.26 6.76
CA GLN A 300 -9.42 -8.58 7.84
C GLN A 300 -8.95 -7.20 7.39
N ARG A 301 -8.35 -7.12 6.20
CA ARG A 301 -7.88 -5.87 5.62
C ARG A 301 -9.02 -4.88 5.35
N HIS A 302 -10.14 -5.32 4.81
CA HIS A 302 -11.29 -4.44 4.52
C HIS A 302 -11.90 -3.87 5.81
N LEU A 303 -12.01 -4.67 6.87
CA LEU A 303 -12.45 -4.19 8.19
C LEU A 303 -11.48 -3.15 8.75
N LYS A 304 -10.16 -3.44 8.72
CA LYS A 304 -9.10 -2.50 9.12
C LYS A 304 -9.19 -1.19 8.33
N VAL A 305 -9.27 -1.27 7.00
CA VAL A 305 -9.25 -0.09 6.10
C VAL A 305 -10.51 0.76 6.28
N ALA A 306 -11.69 0.16 6.47
CA ALA A 306 -12.91 0.90 6.81
C ALA A 306 -12.72 1.75 8.08
N GLY A 307 -12.09 1.19 9.11
CA GLY A 307 -11.72 1.92 10.33
C GLY A 307 -10.68 3.02 10.09
N ILE A 308 -9.64 2.73 9.30
CA ILE A 308 -8.60 3.72 8.93
C ILE A 308 -9.21 4.89 8.17
N PHE A 309 -10.06 4.65 7.18
CA PHE A 309 -10.66 5.70 6.35
C PHE A 309 -11.62 6.59 7.17
N ALA A 310 -12.39 6.00 8.09
CA ALA A 310 -13.17 6.77 9.06
C ALA A 310 -12.26 7.65 9.93
N ARG A 311 -11.15 7.11 10.46
CA ARG A 311 -10.18 7.85 11.26
C ARG A 311 -9.52 9.00 10.48
N LEU A 312 -9.04 8.74 9.27
CA LEU A 312 -8.42 9.76 8.41
C LEU A 312 -9.37 10.91 8.11
N THR A 313 -10.65 10.62 7.95
CA THR A 313 -11.66 11.65 7.71
C THR A 313 -11.98 12.43 8.98
N LEU A 314 -12.30 11.73 10.07
CA LEU A 314 -12.86 12.36 11.27
C LEU A 314 -11.78 13.00 12.16
N ARG A 315 -10.61 12.38 12.27
CA ARG A 315 -9.50 12.88 13.08
C ARG A 315 -8.55 13.77 12.29
N ASP A 316 -8.20 13.34 11.06
CA ASP A 316 -7.09 13.96 10.30
C ASP A 316 -7.60 14.92 9.22
N GLY A 317 -8.94 15.16 9.13
CA GLY A 317 -9.54 16.16 8.25
C GLY A 317 -9.41 15.84 6.74
N LYS A 318 -9.34 14.55 6.35
CA LYS A 318 -9.19 14.10 4.97
C LYS A 318 -10.52 13.49 4.42
N PRO A 319 -11.53 14.29 4.05
CA PRO A 319 -12.90 13.82 3.80
C PRO A 319 -13.05 12.86 2.61
N LYS A 320 -12.12 12.91 1.65
CA LYS A 320 -12.18 12.06 0.44
C LYS A 320 -12.16 10.56 0.73
N TYR A 321 -11.55 10.13 1.87
CA TYR A 321 -11.45 8.72 2.19
C TYR A 321 -12.78 8.07 2.57
N LEU A 322 -13.69 8.83 3.17
CA LEU A 322 -14.99 8.29 3.60
C LEU A 322 -15.92 7.96 2.42
N ALA A 323 -15.74 8.62 1.27
CA ALA A 323 -16.48 8.33 0.06
C ALA A 323 -16.26 6.91 -0.47
N ASP A 324 -15.11 6.29 -0.17
CA ASP A 324 -14.78 4.92 -0.57
C ASP A 324 -15.36 3.85 0.36
N THR A 325 -15.90 4.24 1.50
CA THR A 325 -16.38 3.30 2.52
C THR A 325 -17.47 2.34 2.04
N PRO A 326 -18.47 2.76 1.22
CA PRO A 326 -19.48 1.84 0.70
C PRO A 326 -18.91 0.66 -0.06
N ARG A 327 -17.79 0.84 -0.77
CA ARG A 327 -17.08 -0.23 -1.47
C ARG A 327 -16.54 -1.28 -0.49
N PHE A 328 -15.93 -0.87 0.63
CA PHE A 328 -15.45 -1.81 1.64
C PHE A 328 -16.57 -2.60 2.30
N ILE A 329 -17.70 -1.94 2.58
CA ILE A 329 -18.89 -2.65 3.07
C ILE A 329 -19.37 -3.68 2.06
N GLY A 330 -19.35 -3.36 0.78
CA GLY A 330 -19.62 -4.30 -0.30
C GLY A 330 -18.69 -5.52 -0.27
N TYR A 331 -17.39 -5.33 -0.13
CA TYR A 331 -16.40 -6.42 -0.04
C TYR A 331 -16.57 -7.26 1.23
N ILE A 332 -16.77 -6.63 2.39
CA ILE A 332 -17.02 -7.31 3.66
C ILE A 332 -18.26 -8.21 3.50
N ARG A 333 -19.34 -7.68 2.94
CA ARG A 333 -20.58 -8.43 2.71
C ARG A 333 -20.39 -9.59 1.72
N ALA A 334 -19.67 -9.35 0.61
CA ALA A 334 -19.41 -10.38 -0.40
C ALA A 334 -18.64 -11.57 0.20
N THR A 335 -17.56 -11.29 0.94
CA THR A 335 -16.79 -12.35 1.61
C THR A 335 -17.61 -13.04 2.70
N CYS A 336 -18.30 -12.29 3.56
CA CYS A 336 -19.13 -12.89 4.62
C CYS A 336 -20.29 -13.73 4.06
N GLY A 337 -20.81 -13.41 2.89
CA GLY A 337 -21.88 -14.15 2.24
C GLY A 337 -21.44 -15.50 1.66
N ARG A 338 -20.14 -15.68 1.37
CA ARG A 338 -19.57 -16.95 0.83
C ARG A 338 -19.34 -18.01 1.91
N TYR A 339 -19.12 -17.57 3.17
CA TYR A 339 -18.70 -18.46 4.25
C TYR A 339 -19.72 -18.50 5.37
N ARG A 340 -20.23 -19.74 5.64
CA ARG A 340 -21.25 -19.93 6.67
C ARG A 340 -20.82 -19.44 8.04
N GLU A 341 -19.56 -19.60 8.37
CA GLU A 341 -18.96 -19.18 9.66
C GLU A 341 -19.03 -17.67 9.86
N LEU A 342 -19.05 -16.89 8.79
CA LEU A 342 -19.11 -15.44 8.78
C LEU A 342 -20.54 -14.88 8.67
N THR A 343 -21.57 -15.73 8.55
CA THR A 343 -22.98 -15.31 8.45
C THR A 343 -23.40 -14.41 9.64
N PRO A 344 -22.99 -14.67 10.91
CA PRO A 344 -23.32 -13.75 12.00
C PRO A 344 -22.77 -12.33 11.82
N LEU A 345 -21.53 -12.22 11.30
CA LEU A 345 -20.92 -10.91 10.98
C LEU A 345 -21.66 -10.22 9.83
N LEU A 346 -22.05 -10.96 8.77
CA LEU A 346 -22.84 -10.41 7.67
C LEU A 346 -24.13 -9.78 8.18
N ARG A 347 -24.89 -10.49 9.02
CA ARG A 347 -26.15 -9.99 9.60
C ARG A 347 -25.94 -8.75 10.44
N LEU A 348 -24.86 -8.72 11.24
CA LEU A 348 -24.53 -7.57 12.05
C LEU A 348 -24.21 -6.34 11.17
N VAL A 349 -23.40 -6.52 10.13
CA VAL A 349 -23.06 -5.44 9.18
C VAL A 349 -24.33 -4.97 8.44
N ASP A 350 -25.17 -5.88 7.94
CA ASP A 350 -26.41 -5.52 7.26
C ASP A 350 -27.36 -4.73 8.17
N GLN A 351 -27.47 -5.14 9.43
CA GLN A 351 -28.28 -4.41 10.41
C GLN A 351 -27.76 -2.99 10.66
N ILE A 352 -26.45 -2.82 10.79
CA ILE A 352 -25.81 -1.52 11.02
C ILE A 352 -25.97 -0.60 9.80
N GLU A 353 -25.83 -1.17 8.60
CA GLU A 353 -25.96 -0.43 7.34
C GLU A 353 -27.40 -0.20 6.89
N GLY A 354 -28.39 -0.78 7.58
CA GLY A 354 -29.80 -0.70 7.20
C GLY A 354 -30.10 -1.47 5.90
N ILE A 355 -29.28 -2.46 5.56
CA ILE A 355 -29.44 -3.26 4.35
C ILE A 355 -30.40 -4.40 4.66
N GLN A 356 -31.52 -4.46 3.97
CA GLN A 356 -32.44 -5.58 4.09
C GLN A 356 -31.93 -6.77 3.27
N ALA A 357 -31.76 -7.92 3.91
CA ALA A 357 -31.49 -9.16 3.20
C ALA A 357 -32.70 -9.45 2.26
N PRO A 358 -32.49 -9.95 1.02
CA PRO A 358 -33.60 -10.30 0.15
C PRO A 358 -34.49 -11.33 0.86
N THR A 359 -35.71 -10.94 1.22
CA THR A 359 -36.69 -11.84 1.79
C THR A 359 -37.38 -12.60 0.65
N GLY A 360 -36.99 -13.85 0.45
CA GLY A 360 -37.71 -14.79 -0.41
C GLY A 360 -36.98 -15.19 -1.69
N TYR A 361 -37.12 -16.45 -2.01
CA TYR A 361 -36.81 -16.98 -3.34
C TYR A 361 -37.84 -16.38 -4.32
N ALA A 362 -37.42 -15.43 -5.15
CA ALA A 362 -38.16 -15.07 -6.33
C ALA A 362 -38.05 -16.25 -7.32
N PHE A 363 -38.92 -17.24 -7.22
CA PHE A 363 -39.14 -18.14 -8.33
C PHE A 363 -39.72 -17.30 -9.47
N GLY A 364 -38.89 -17.09 -10.52
CA GLY A 364 -39.36 -16.43 -11.73
C GLY A 364 -40.62 -17.15 -12.23
N ARG A 365 -41.71 -16.39 -12.32
CA ARG A 365 -42.82 -16.78 -13.16
C ARG A 365 -42.33 -16.70 -14.60
N MET A 366 -42.32 -17.87 -15.27
CA MET A 366 -42.26 -17.96 -16.74
C MET A 366 -43.40 -17.16 -17.39
#